data_b11cf5f180868a19e7f97d339e79fae7
#
_entry.id   b11cf5f180868a19e7f97d339e79fae7
#
_cell.length_a   1.000
_cell.length_b   1.000
_cell.length_c   1.000
_cell.angle_alpha   90.00
_cell.angle_beta   90.00
_cell.angle_gamma   90.00
#
_symmetry.space_group_name_H-M   'P 1'
#
loop_
_entity.id
_entity.type
_entity.pdbx_description
1 polymer ?
#
loop_
_entity_poly.entity_id
_entity_poly.type
_entity_poly.pdbx_seq_one_letter_code
_entity_poly.pdbx_strand_id
1 'polypeptide(L)'
;MPTIQEVISKFPQHVQKRYDFTNAVYESALKPITKIVCPKHGEFQQYSAQLRKDGAGCPACGVEQRAHSRRMEPREFIDKVDGLHNHRYSYEKTNYINMTTKVTVTCRDHGDFEISPIKHLYDGQGCPSCGSISRGKRLDVTSSARKTADAKIKIFSNRFVDDAIAVHGDRYDYEKVVYLGAKTKVDIVCKHHGVFSQTPEHHLKRGYGCPQCGHILSKQEDRITKFLSMLTMVESRNRKILGGKELDIYLPEKNMAIEYCGMYWHSHEDQEDEAKNKRRHIDKHRSCHELGIKLITIYESEWEEHEYAIRRLLRNAVGKSKGRLMARKCELKKVDPIDARRFYDKYHPQGGNGSGVHYGLYHNNKLVACMRFSFGANDRGSSERTWTLSRFATRVTVVGAGSRLFQAFLQDVNPTEVKSFSDNRYFDGGMYERLGFKLEADLPADYQVWSPKIGLWPKSHYQRRNIPKRLVEHGIEEAYDPESDPRSEADMTYMMGARRIFDCGKKRWVYKLIDTTHQN
;
A
#
# COMPACT_ATOMS: atom_id res chain seq x y z
N MET A 1 33.36 21.93 10.75
CA MET A 1 32.19 22.17 9.90
C MET A 1 32.67 22.84 8.63
N PRO A 2 32.13 22.53 7.45
CA PRO A 2 32.54 23.20 6.22
C PRO A 2 32.19 24.69 6.29
N THR A 3 33.01 25.51 5.72
CA THR A 3 32.77 26.96 5.60
C THR A 3 31.62 27.22 4.61
N ILE A 4 30.99 28.39 4.69
CA ILE A 4 29.91 28.76 3.73
C ILE A 4 30.44 28.73 2.28
N GLN A 5 31.68 29.10 2.03
CA GLN A 5 32.30 29.05 0.72
C GLN A 5 32.49 27.64 0.18
N GLU A 6 32.91 26.70 1.02
CA GLU A 6 32.98 25.28 0.64
C GLU A 6 31.61 24.67 0.33
N VAL A 7 30.56 25.19 0.94
CA VAL A 7 29.18 24.76 0.65
C VAL A 7 28.71 25.36 -0.67
N ILE A 8 28.96 26.66 -0.92
CA ILE A 8 28.57 27.35 -2.15
C ILE A 8 29.31 26.78 -3.37
N SER A 9 30.57 26.38 -3.24
CA SER A 9 31.35 25.79 -4.33
C SER A 9 30.72 24.49 -4.89
N LYS A 10 29.88 23.84 -4.11
CA LYS A 10 29.16 22.62 -4.50
C LYS A 10 27.80 22.88 -5.18
N PHE A 11 27.39 24.13 -5.32
CA PHE A 11 26.16 24.48 -6.04
C PHE A 11 26.43 24.56 -7.54
N PRO A 12 25.42 24.31 -8.39
CA PRO A 12 25.51 24.50 -9.82
C PRO A 12 25.96 25.95 -10.15
N GLN A 13 26.77 26.13 -11.19
CA GLN A 13 27.31 27.45 -11.55
C GLN A 13 26.23 28.51 -11.78
N HIS A 14 25.08 28.14 -12.35
CA HIS A 14 23.95 29.04 -12.56
C HIS A 14 23.34 29.53 -11.24
N VAL A 15 23.32 28.70 -10.17
CA VAL A 15 22.88 29.09 -8.83
C VAL A 15 23.84 30.04 -8.20
N GLN A 16 25.17 29.77 -8.30
CA GLN A 16 26.23 30.65 -7.77
C GLN A 16 26.22 32.03 -8.42
N LYS A 17 25.95 32.10 -9.74
CA LYS A 17 25.92 33.37 -10.49
C LYS A 17 24.61 34.14 -10.32
N ARG A 18 23.53 33.45 -9.98
CA ARG A 18 22.17 34.04 -9.94
C ARG A 18 21.84 34.69 -8.61
N TYR A 19 22.38 34.19 -7.52
CA TYR A 19 22.06 34.67 -6.17
C TYR A 19 23.31 35.25 -5.49
N ASP A 20 23.08 36.28 -4.66
CA ASP A 20 24.13 36.85 -3.84
C ASP A 20 24.19 36.13 -2.48
N PHE A 21 25.37 35.62 -2.17
CA PHE A 21 25.68 34.89 -0.94
C PHE A 21 26.59 35.64 0.00
N THR A 22 26.88 36.92 -0.27
CA THR A 22 27.85 37.72 0.49
C THR A 22 27.58 37.76 2.00
N ASN A 23 26.30 37.87 2.37
CA ASN A 23 25.84 37.89 3.77
C ASN A 23 25.18 36.58 4.21
N ALA A 24 25.29 35.53 3.40
CA ALA A 24 24.63 34.26 3.70
C ALA A 24 25.21 33.56 4.93
N VAL A 25 24.37 33.02 5.78
CA VAL A 25 24.76 32.33 7.02
C VAL A 25 24.44 30.85 6.90
N TYR A 26 25.45 30.01 7.06
CA TYR A 26 25.35 28.56 7.09
C TYR A 26 25.74 28.01 8.45
N GLU A 27 24.82 27.36 9.15
CA GLU A 27 25.08 26.73 10.45
C GLU A 27 25.29 25.23 10.36
N SER A 28 24.49 24.54 9.58
CA SER A 28 24.58 23.08 9.38
C SER A 28 23.81 22.62 8.15
N ALA A 29 24.03 21.36 7.73
CA ALA A 29 23.29 20.75 6.63
C ALA A 29 21.79 20.54 6.94
N LEU A 30 21.42 20.52 8.20
CA LEU A 30 20.05 20.32 8.68
C LEU A 30 19.26 21.63 8.85
N LYS A 31 19.94 22.79 8.75
CA LYS A 31 19.31 24.11 8.81
C LYS A 31 19.38 24.81 7.46
N PRO A 32 18.38 25.66 7.12
CA PRO A 32 18.44 26.43 5.89
C PRO A 32 19.56 27.46 5.95
N ILE A 33 20.19 27.73 4.81
CA ILE A 33 21.09 28.89 4.65
C ILE A 33 20.19 30.12 4.61
N THR A 34 20.45 31.08 5.47
CA THR A 34 19.70 32.34 5.57
C THR A 34 20.44 33.48 4.89
N LYS A 35 19.76 34.61 4.66
CA LYS A 35 20.29 35.85 4.05
C LYS A 35 20.88 35.64 2.65
N ILE A 36 20.32 34.71 1.87
CA ILE A 36 20.61 34.60 0.44
C ILE A 36 19.76 35.64 -0.28
N VAL A 37 20.36 36.43 -1.17
CA VAL A 37 19.61 37.50 -1.87
C VAL A 37 19.31 37.08 -3.31
N CYS A 38 18.05 37.11 -3.66
CA CYS A 38 17.57 36.98 -5.03
C CYS A 38 17.47 38.39 -5.65
N PRO A 39 18.07 38.65 -6.82
CA PRO A 39 18.02 39.99 -7.45
C PRO A 39 16.60 40.44 -7.78
N LYS A 40 15.63 39.50 -7.90
CA LYS A 40 14.26 39.78 -8.24
C LYS A 40 13.30 39.86 -7.03
N HIS A 41 13.54 39.05 -5.97
CA HIS A 41 12.61 38.89 -4.86
C HIS A 41 13.20 39.24 -3.48
N GLY A 42 14.47 39.73 -3.44
CA GLY A 42 15.10 40.07 -2.18
C GLY A 42 15.59 38.85 -1.37
N GLU A 43 15.69 39.03 -0.07
CA GLU A 43 16.27 38.02 0.84
C GLU A 43 15.36 36.78 0.95
N PHE A 44 15.98 35.61 0.92
CA PHE A 44 15.30 34.32 1.14
C PHE A 44 16.21 33.35 1.88
N GLN A 45 15.62 32.24 2.33
CA GLN A 45 16.32 31.12 2.95
C GLN A 45 16.05 29.81 2.23
N GLN A 46 17.06 28.93 2.14
CA GLN A 46 16.93 27.65 1.46
C GLN A 46 17.93 26.62 1.98
N TYR A 47 17.54 25.34 2.02
CA TYR A 47 18.45 24.26 2.39
C TYR A 47 19.54 24.03 1.34
N SER A 48 20.78 23.76 1.78
CA SER A 48 21.93 23.50 0.89
C SER A 48 21.64 22.33 -0.07
N ALA A 49 20.92 21.31 0.37
CA ALA A 49 20.51 20.18 -0.45
C ALA A 49 19.57 20.58 -1.61
N GLN A 50 18.73 21.60 -1.41
CA GLN A 50 17.86 22.12 -2.46
C GLN A 50 18.63 22.96 -3.48
N LEU A 51 19.57 23.79 -3.02
CA LEU A 51 20.38 24.63 -3.89
C LEU A 51 21.37 23.83 -4.77
N ARG A 52 21.62 22.56 -4.44
CA ARG A 52 22.42 21.63 -5.27
C ARG A 52 21.64 21.00 -6.40
N LYS A 53 20.29 21.06 -6.39
CA LYS A 53 19.44 20.50 -7.44
C LYS A 53 19.24 21.51 -8.56
N ASP A 54 19.29 21.04 -9.81
CA ASP A 54 18.95 21.86 -10.96
C ASP A 54 17.50 22.37 -10.85
N GLY A 55 17.32 23.65 -11.10
CA GLY A 55 16.01 24.30 -11.01
C GLY A 55 15.56 24.71 -9.60
N ALA A 56 16.28 24.34 -8.53
CA ALA A 56 15.98 24.79 -7.18
C ALA A 56 16.73 26.11 -6.87
N GLY A 57 16.01 27.08 -6.29
CA GLY A 57 16.57 28.38 -5.95
C GLY A 57 15.61 29.18 -5.07
N CYS A 58 15.43 30.45 -5.38
CA CYS A 58 14.47 31.29 -4.68
C CYS A 58 13.05 30.74 -4.81
N PRO A 59 12.33 30.48 -3.70
CA PRO A 59 10.99 29.91 -3.73
C PRO A 59 9.99 30.73 -4.56
N ALA A 60 10.08 32.06 -4.51
CA ALA A 60 9.22 32.95 -5.28
C ALA A 60 9.50 32.84 -6.79
N CYS A 61 10.78 32.76 -7.22
CA CYS A 61 11.12 32.46 -8.61
C CYS A 61 10.54 31.12 -9.07
N GLY A 62 10.60 30.10 -8.21
CA GLY A 62 10.03 28.78 -8.49
C GLY A 62 8.50 28.80 -8.66
N VAL A 63 7.79 29.62 -7.88
CA VAL A 63 6.34 29.84 -8.03
C VAL A 63 6.03 30.51 -9.37
N GLU A 64 6.75 31.60 -9.71
CA GLU A 64 6.58 32.32 -10.97
C GLU A 64 6.87 31.42 -12.19
N GLN A 65 7.93 30.63 -12.15
CA GLN A 65 8.32 29.74 -13.24
C GLN A 65 7.28 28.63 -13.45
N ARG A 66 6.73 28.04 -12.37
CA ARG A 66 5.64 27.08 -12.45
C ARG A 66 4.34 27.72 -12.95
N ALA A 67 4.06 28.96 -12.58
CA ALA A 67 2.92 29.71 -13.09
C ALA A 67 3.07 30.01 -14.58
N HIS A 68 4.28 30.32 -15.03
CA HIS A 68 4.58 30.59 -16.45
C HIS A 68 4.49 29.31 -17.30
N SER A 69 5.08 28.22 -16.85
CA SER A 69 5.06 26.93 -17.59
C SER A 69 3.69 26.27 -17.65
N ARG A 70 2.72 26.70 -16.82
CA ARG A 70 1.32 26.24 -16.84
C ARG A 70 0.40 27.18 -17.62
N ARG A 71 0.89 28.29 -18.14
CA ARG A 71 0.09 29.17 -18.96
C ARG A 71 -0.06 28.58 -20.36
N MET A 72 -1.32 28.47 -20.77
CA MET A 72 -1.66 28.20 -22.15
C MET A 72 -1.32 29.44 -22.98
N GLU A 73 -0.75 29.26 -24.17
CA GLU A 73 -0.50 30.35 -25.07
C GLU A 73 -1.82 30.98 -25.56
N PRO A 74 -1.88 32.32 -25.77
CA PRO A 74 -3.12 32.99 -26.20
C PRO A 74 -3.74 32.39 -27.48
N ARG A 75 -2.93 32.03 -28.46
CA ARG A 75 -3.40 31.35 -29.68
C ARG A 75 -4.00 30.00 -29.41
N GLU A 76 -3.32 29.19 -28.63
CA GLU A 76 -3.79 27.86 -28.23
C GLU A 76 -5.13 27.93 -27.46
N PHE A 77 -5.30 28.95 -26.61
CA PHE A 77 -6.58 29.19 -25.93
C PHE A 77 -7.68 29.49 -26.93
N ILE A 78 -7.44 30.44 -27.86
CA ILE A 78 -8.43 30.88 -28.87
C ILE A 78 -8.81 29.68 -29.77
N ASP A 79 -7.86 28.92 -30.27
CA ASP A 79 -8.11 27.75 -31.15
C ASP A 79 -8.98 26.71 -30.44
N LYS A 80 -8.72 26.46 -29.14
CA LYS A 80 -9.50 25.51 -28.36
C LYS A 80 -10.92 25.97 -28.09
N VAL A 81 -11.11 27.24 -27.69
CA VAL A 81 -12.46 27.74 -27.39
C VAL A 81 -13.28 27.98 -28.66
N ASP A 82 -12.66 28.37 -29.74
CA ASP A 82 -13.33 28.57 -31.03
C ASP A 82 -13.85 27.23 -31.60
N GLY A 83 -13.01 26.20 -31.56
CA GLY A 83 -13.43 24.84 -31.91
C GLY A 83 -14.52 24.30 -30.96
N LEU A 84 -14.40 24.51 -29.64
CA LEU A 84 -15.38 24.06 -28.66
C LEU A 84 -16.76 24.69 -28.87
N HIS A 85 -16.79 25.96 -29.25
CA HIS A 85 -18.03 26.73 -29.48
C HIS A 85 -18.49 26.76 -30.93
N ASN A 86 -17.96 25.88 -31.81
CA ASN A 86 -18.32 25.74 -33.22
C ASN A 86 -18.27 27.08 -33.97
N HIS A 87 -17.21 27.86 -33.81
CA HIS A 87 -16.95 29.15 -34.46
C HIS A 87 -18.07 30.20 -34.28
N ARG A 88 -18.77 30.11 -33.14
CA ARG A 88 -19.92 31.01 -32.86
C ARG A 88 -19.53 32.41 -32.41
N TYR A 89 -18.32 32.54 -31.82
CA TYR A 89 -17.84 33.78 -31.23
C TYR A 89 -16.68 34.37 -32.03
N SER A 90 -16.47 35.69 -31.93
CA SER A 90 -15.23 36.32 -32.38
C SER A 90 -14.34 36.62 -31.17
N TYR A 91 -13.06 36.38 -31.33
CA TYR A 91 -12.04 36.56 -30.29
C TYR A 91 -11.07 37.70 -30.62
N GLU A 92 -11.38 38.55 -31.60
CA GLU A 92 -10.51 39.68 -32.01
C GLU A 92 -10.21 40.64 -30.87
N LYS A 93 -11.16 40.83 -29.94
CA LYS A 93 -11.05 41.71 -28.77
C LYS A 93 -10.52 40.96 -27.55
N THR A 94 -10.21 39.70 -27.66
CA THR A 94 -9.83 38.85 -26.54
C THR A 94 -8.35 39.03 -26.18
N ASN A 95 -8.08 39.63 -25.02
CA ASN A 95 -6.74 39.70 -24.45
C ASN A 95 -6.59 38.63 -23.36
N TYR A 96 -6.04 37.47 -23.74
CA TYR A 96 -5.85 36.35 -22.81
C TYR A 96 -4.57 36.53 -21.99
N ILE A 97 -4.70 36.62 -20.68
CA ILE A 97 -3.59 36.74 -19.73
C ILE A 97 -3.41 35.43 -18.93
N ASN A 98 -4.49 34.85 -18.43
CA ASN A 98 -4.53 33.61 -17.66
C ASN A 98 -5.95 33.06 -17.59
N MET A 99 -6.10 31.83 -17.02
CA MET A 99 -7.40 31.14 -16.96
C MET A 99 -8.48 31.82 -16.09
N THR A 100 -8.11 32.73 -15.19
CA THR A 100 -9.02 33.32 -14.21
C THR A 100 -9.39 34.79 -14.53
N THR A 101 -8.50 35.50 -15.19
CA THR A 101 -8.76 36.90 -15.61
C THR A 101 -9.79 36.91 -16.72
N LYS A 102 -10.88 37.63 -16.53
CA LYS A 102 -11.93 37.74 -17.53
C LYS A 102 -11.41 38.31 -18.85
N VAL A 103 -11.93 37.77 -19.93
CA VAL A 103 -11.66 38.19 -21.30
C VAL A 103 -12.95 38.64 -21.98
N THR A 104 -12.84 39.58 -22.91
CA THR A 104 -13.95 40.04 -23.75
C THR A 104 -14.08 39.10 -24.95
N VAL A 105 -15.28 38.58 -25.15
CA VAL A 105 -15.63 37.69 -26.28
C VAL A 105 -16.86 38.31 -26.97
N THR A 106 -16.84 38.35 -28.31
CA THR A 106 -17.94 38.92 -29.07
C THR A 106 -18.89 37.86 -29.58
N CYS A 107 -20.14 37.89 -29.13
CA CYS A 107 -21.21 37.04 -29.67
C CYS A 107 -21.76 37.68 -30.96
N ARG A 108 -21.93 36.90 -32.03
CA ARG A 108 -22.49 37.38 -33.31
C ARG A 108 -23.90 37.96 -33.17
N ASP A 109 -24.71 37.43 -32.22
CA ASP A 109 -26.11 37.80 -32.04
C ASP A 109 -26.33 38.89 -30.96
N HIS A 110 -25.40 39.01 -29.96
CA HIS A 110 -25.62 39.80 -28.77
C HIS A 110 -24.48 40.78 -28.42
N GLY A 111 -23.44 40.87 -29.26
CA GLY A 111 -22.30 41.74 -29.01
C GLY A 111 -21.33 41.22 -27.95
N ASP A 112 -20.56 42.15 -27.35
CA ASP A 112 -19.49 41.84 -26.43
C ASP A 112 -19.98 41.37 -25.06
N PHE A 113 -19.34 40.38 -24.47
CA PHE A 113 -19.56 39.92 -23.10
C PHE A 113 -18.25 39.51 -22.43
N GLU A 114 -18.21 39.62 -21.11
CA GLU A 114 -17.06 39.22 -20.33
C GLU A 114 -17.23 37.82 -19.75
N ILE A 115 -16.19 36.99 -19.87
CA ILE A 115 -16.16 35.62 -19.33
C ILE A 115 -14.77 35.26 -18.87
N SER A 116 -14.65 34.45 -17.79
CA SER A 116 -13.34 33.88 -17.44
C SER A 116 -12.98 32.74 -18.36
N PRO A 117 -11.73 32.65 -18.85
CA PRO A 117 -11.26 31.61 -19.74
C PRO A 117 -11.57 30.21 -19.25
N ILE A 118 -11.43 29.94 -17.95
CA ILE A 118 -11.72 28.62 -17.35
C ILE A 118 -13.18 28.22 -17.57
N LYS A 119 -14.14 29.14 -17.42
CA LYS A 119 -15.56 28.87 -17.64
C LYS A 119 -15.91 28.70 -19.11
N HIS A 120 -15.23 29.46 -19.97
CA HIS A 120 -15.46 29.39 -21.40
C HIS A 120 -14.94 28.10 -22.00
N LEU A 121 -13.73 27.68 -21.59
CA LEU A 121 -13.06 26.47 -22.12
C LEU A 121 -13.55 25.17 -21.45
N TYR A 122 -13.65 25.11 -20.12
CA TYR A 122 -13.93 23.86 -19.42
C TYR A 122 -15.40 23.66 -19.04
N ASP A 123 -16.10 24.73 -18.70
CA ASP A 123 -17.54 24.64 -18.38
C ASP A 123 -18.41 24.81 -19.65
N GLY A 124 -17.82 25.13 -20.80
CA GLY A 124 -18.54 25.37 -22.05
C GLY A 124 -19.51 26.58 -21.98
N GLN A 125 -19.31 27.50 -21.03
CA GLN A 125 -20.16 28.66 -20.89
C GLN A 125 -19.91 29.65 -22.02
N GLY A 126 -20.99 30.07 -22.67
CA GLY A 126 -20.97 31.06 -23.75
C GLY A 126 -21.66 32.36 -23.36
N CYS A 127 -22.18 33.07 -24.36
CA CYS A 127 -22.90 34.32 -24.18
C CYS A 127 -24.08 34.16 -23.21
N PRO A 128 -24.17 34.98 -22.15
CA PRO A 128 -25.27 34.92 -21.16
C PRO A 128 -26.65 35.09 -21.77
N SER A 129 -26.80 35.99 -22.76
CA SER A 129 -28.05 36.22 -23.46
C SER A 129 -28.50 35.03 -24.29
N CYS A 130 -27.54 34.35 -24.99
CA CYS A 130 -27.82 33.10 -25.67
C CYS A 130 -28.26 32.01 -24.67
N GLY A 131 -27.62 31.93 -23.51
CA GLY A 131 -27.97 31.01 -22.46
C GLY A 131 -29.36 31.26 -21.85
N SER A 132 -29.80 32.51 -21.76
CA SER A 132 -31.14 32.88 -21.30
C SER A 132 -32.22 32.53 -22.33
N ILE A 133 -31.96 32.76 -23.60
CA ILE A 133 -32.85 32.41 -24.70
C ILE A 133 -32.99 30.89 -24.82
N SER A 134 -31.89 30.15 -24.66
CA SER A 134 -31.89 28.68 -24.67
C SER A 134 -32.68 28.10 -23.50
N ARG A 135 -32.68 28.74 -22.33
CA ARG A 135 -33.52 28.36 -21.17
C ARG A 135 -35.01 28.65 -21.38
N GLY A 136 -35.33 29.71 -22.10
CA GLY A 136 -36.74 30.06 -22.44
C GLY A 136 -37.36 29.20 -23.53
N LYS A 137 -36.56 28.63 -24.43
CA LYS A 137 -36.99 27.73 -25.54
C LYS A 137 -37.03 26.25 -25.19
N ARG A 138 -37.02 25.85 -23.92
CA ARG A 138 -36.94 24.45 -23.46
C ARG A 138 -38.27 23.68 -23.57
N LEU A 139 -39.12 23.97 -24.57
CA LEU A 139 -40.38 23.27 -24.81
C LEU A 139 -40.50 22.57 -26.17
N ASP A 140 -39.43 22.49 -27.01
CA ASP A 140 -39.46 21.64 -28.19
C ASP A 140 -38.04 21.11 -28.51
N VAL A 141 -37.64 20.05 -27.80
CA VAL A 141 -36.39 19.33 -28.15
C VAL A 141 -36.72 18.29 -29.21
N THR A 142 -36.40 18.61 -30.47
CA THR A 142 -36.54 17.68 -31.61
C THR A 142 -35.73 16.39 -31.39
N SER A 143 -36.19 15.27 -31.94
CA SER A 143 -35.64 13.93 -31.83
C SER A 143 -34.13 13.80 -32.12
N SER A 144 -33.58 14.74 -32.90
CA SER A 144 -32.17 14.80 -33.28
C SER A 144 -31.24 15.24 -32.10
N ALA A 145 -31.67 16.22 -31.30
CA ALA A 145 -30.90 16.70 -30.14
C ALA A 145 -30.85 15.66 -28.99
N ARG A 146 -31.93 14.87 -28.83
CA ARG A 146 -31.94 13.72 -27.92
C ARG A 146 -30.93 12.66 -28.31
N LYS A 147 -30.86 12.27 -29.60
CA LYS A 147 -29.90 11.30 -30.12
C LYS A 147 -28.43 11.71 -29.88
N THR A 148 -28.15 13.03 -30.03
CA THR A 148 -26.80 13.57 -29.79
C THR A 148 -26.42 13.62 -28.30
N ALA A 149 -27.38 13.95 -27.43
CA ALA A 149 -27.20 13.92 -25.98
C ALA A 149 -27.00 12.48 -25.45
N ASP A 150 -27.83 11.55 -25.94
CA ASP A 150 -27.73 10.13 -25.58
C ASP A 150 -26.40 9.51 -26.04
N ALA A 151 -25.91 9.89 -27.24
CA ALA A 151 -24.59 9.45 -27.73
C ALA A 151 -23.45 9.97 -26.83
N LYS A 152 -23.49 11.23 -26.40
CA LYS A 152 -22.50 11.79 -25.46
C LYS A 152 -22.55 11.10 -24.10
N ILE A 153 -23.74 10.91 -23.55
CA ILE A 153 -23.92 10.17 -22.27
C ILE A 153 -23.32 8.78 -22.38
N LYS A 154 -23.54 8.08 -23.50
CA LYS A 154 -22.99 6.73 -23.71
C LYS A 154 -21.47 6.73 -23.76
N ILE A 155 -20.83 7.69 -24.44
CA ILE A 155 -19.36 7.82 -24.50
C ILE A 155 -18.79 8.07 -23.09
N PHE A 156 -19.36 9.01 -22.34
CA PHE A 156 -18.89 9.31 -20.97
C PHE A 156 -19.17 8.18 -20.00
N SER A 157 -20.28 7.45 -20.17
CA SER A 157 -20.58 6.25 -19.36
C SER A 157 -19.55 5.15 -19.62
N ASN A 158 -19.22 4.87 -20.88
CA ASN A 158 -18.23 3.86 -21.23
C ASN A 158 -16.85 4.22 -20.63
N ARG A 159 -16.39 5.47 -20.78
CA ARG A 159 -15.13 5.92 -20.18
C ARG A 159 -15.12 5.78 -18.65
N PHE A 160 -16.22 6.15 -17.99
CA PHE A 160 -16.35 5.95 -16.54
C PHE A 160 -16.26 4.46 -16.18
N VAL A 161 -16.88 3.58 -16.97
CA VAL A 161 -16.86 2.13 -16.74
C VAL A 161 -15.44 1.58 -16.89
N ASP A 162 -14.71 1.99 -17.94
CA ASP A 162 -13.31 1.58 -18.14
C ASP A 162 -12.43 2.01 -16.96
N ASP A 163 -12.53 3.28 -16.54
CA ASP A 163 -11.81 3.81 -15.39
C ASP A 163 -12.21 3.09 -14.09
N ALA A 164 -13.49 2.76 -13.93
CA ALA A 164 -14.00 2.06 -12.75
C ALA A 164 -13.55 0.59 -12.69
N ILE A 165 -13.49 -0.09 -13.85
CA ILE A 165 -12.92 -1.44 -13.95
C ILE A 165 -11.42 -1.41 -13.64
N ALA A 166 -10.69 -0.38 -14.10
CA ALA A 166 -9.28 -0.21 -13.78
C ALA A 166 -9.04 -0.04 -12.26
N VAL A 167 -9.95 0.65 -11.54
CA VAL A 167 -9.85 0.89 -10.09
C VAL A 167 -10.35 -0.30 -9.27
N HIS A 168 -11.46 -0.93 -9.65
CA HIS A 168 -12.17 -1.91 -8.83
C HIS A 168 -12.13 -3.35 -9.37
N GLY A 169 -11.49 -3.57 -10.53
CA GLY A 169 -11.49 -4.86 -11.20
C GLY A 169 -12.92 -5.28 -11.59
N ASP A 170 -13.18 -6.58 -11.54
CA ASP A 170 -14.47 -7.20 -11.88
C ASP A 170 -15.47 -7.25 -10.72
N ARG A 171 -15.23 -6.49 -9.64
CA ARG A 171 -16.01 -6.52 -8.39
C ARG A 171 -17.45 -6.06 -8.57
N TYR A 172 -17.68 -5.15 -9.50
CA TYR A 172 -18.95 -4.51 -9.75
C TYR A 172 -19.38 -4.71 -11.20
N ASP A 173 -20.72 -4.66 -11.40
CA ASP A 173 -21.32 -4.59 -12.71
C ASP A 173 -21.83 -3.15 -12.94
N TYR A 174 -21.53 -2.60 -14.09
CA TYR A 174 -21.79 -1.21 -14.47
C TYR A 174 -22.85 -1.07 -15.55
N GLU A 175 -23.59 -2.12 -15.89
CA GLU A 175 -24.61 -2.09 -16.94
C GLU A 175 -25.70 -1.03 -16.69
N LYS A 176 -25.98 -0.72 -15.41
CA LYS A 176 -26.98 0.28 -15.00
C LYS A 176 -26.45 1.68 -14.90
N VAL A 177 -25.18 1.91 -15.21
CA VAL A 177 -24.55 3.22 -15.06
C VAL A 177 -25.00 4.18 -16.16
N VAL A 178 -25.55 5.33 -15.75
CA VAL A 178 -25.81 6.49 -16.60
C VAL A 178 -24.98 7.66 -16.06
N TYR A 179 -23.86 7.96 -16.71
CA TYR A 179 -22.95 9.00 -16.26
C TYR A 179 -23.44 10.39 -16.69
N LEU A 180 -23.90 11.19 -15.74
CA LEU A 180 -24.36 12.56 -15.94
C LEU A 180 -23.40 13.62 -15.38
N GLY A 181 -22.28 13.19 -14.78
CA GLY A 181 -21.27 14.09 -14.22
C GLY A 181 -20.60 13.49 -12.97
N ALA A 182 -19.41 13.99 -12.62
CA ALA A 182 -18.57 13.44 -11.54
C ALA A 182 -19.23 13.48 -10.15
N LYS A 183 -20.15 14.41 -9.92
CA LYS A 183 -20.87 14.60 -8.63
C LYS A 183 -22.30 14.06 -8.64
N THR A 184 -22.80 13.58 -9.77
CA THR A 184 -24.13 12.96 -9.87
C THR A 184 -23.98 11.48 -9.56
N LYS A 185 -24.81 10.98 -8.63
CA LYS A 185 -24.77 9.55 -8.28
C LYS A 185 -25.13 8.68 -9.48
N VAL A 186 -24.40 7.59 -9.64
CA VAL A 186 -24.67 6.52 -10.60
C VAL A 186 -25.00 5.25 -9.85
N ASP A 187 -25.83 4.40 -10.45
CA ASP A 187 -26.20 3.10 -9.87
C ASP A 187 -25.22 2.03 -10.34
N ILE A 188 -24.56 1.41 -9.37
CA ILE A 188 -23.52 0.40 -9.54
C ILE A 188 -24.05 -0.89 -8.91
N VAL A 189 -23.86 -2.02 -9.57
CA VAL A 189 -24.31 -3.32 -9.03
C VAL A 189 -23.13 -4.03 -8.36
N CYS A 190 -23.23 -4.23 -7.06
CA CYS A 190 -22.31 -5.09 -6.32
C CYS A 190 -22.70 -6.56 -6.51
N LYS A 191 -21.80 -7.42 -6.93
CA LYS A 191 -22.04 -8.86 -7.12
C LYS A 191 -22.56 -9.58 -5.86
N HIS A 192 -22.26 -9.02 -4.65
CA HIS A 192 -22.67 -9.62 -3.37
C HIS A 192 -23.89 -8.96 -2.72
N HIS A 193 -24.16 -7.66 -3.00
CA HIS A 193 -25.16 -6.87 -2.26
C HIS A 193 -26.18 -6.17 -3.13
N GLY A 194 -26.12 -6.37 -4.46
CA GLY A 194 -27.04 -5.72 -5.39
C GLY A 194 -26.70 -4.25 -5.65
N VAL A 195 -27.72 -3.48 -6.03
CA VAL A 195 -27.53 -2.09 -6.47
C VAL A 195 -27.22 -1.16 -5.30
N PHE A 196 -26.23 -0.29 -5.49
CA PHE A 196 -25.92 0.86 -4.63
C PHE A 196 -25.64 2.11 -5.46
N SER A 197 -25.94 3.29 -4.92
CA SER A 197 -25.70 4.56 -5.61
C SER A 197 -24.49 5.27 -5.04
N GLN A 198 -23.54 5.66 -5.92
CA GLN A 198 -22.31 6.35 -5.54
C GLN A 198 -21.96 7.43 -6.58
N THR A 199 -21.27 8.50 -6.15
CA THR A 199 -20.78 9.51 -7.11
C THR A 199 -19.54 8.98 -7.83
N PRO A 200 -19.39 9.23 -9.15
CA PRO A 200 -18.18 8.86 -9.89
C PRO A 200 -16.89 9.37 -9.25
N GLU A 201 -16.89 10.56 -8.69
CA GLU A 201 -15.74 11.13 -7.99
C GLU A 201 -15.31 10.29 -6.78
N HIS A 202 -16.26 9.87 -5.95
CA HIS A 202 -15.95 9.03 -4.79
C HIS A 202 -15.57 7.60 -5.21
N HIS A 203 -16.22 7.09 -6.26
CA HIS A 203 -15.95 5.74 -6.75
C HIS A 203 -14.55 5.63 -7.37
N LEU A 204 -14.17 6.59 -8.24
CA LEU A 204 -12.87 6.56 -8.93
C LEU A 204 -11.72 7.12 -8.10
N LYS A 205 -11.85 8.39 -7.61
CA LYS A 205 -10.71 9.09 -6.99
C LYS A 205 -10.45 8.66 -5.55
N ARG A 206 -11.50 8.29 -4.80
CA ARG A 206 -11.41 7.86 -3.41
C ARG A 206 -11.48 6.34 -3.25
N GLY A 207 -11.73 5.60 -4.34
CA GLY A 207 -11.85 4.15 -4.31
C GLY A 207 -13.02 3.64 -3.48
N TYR A 208 -14.04 4.48 -3.19
CA TYR A 208 -15.18 4.06 -2.40
C TYR A 208 -16.04 3.08 -3.19
N GLY A 209 -16.23 1.89 -2.65
CA GLY A 209 -17.05 0.83 -3.23
C GLY A 209 -18.45 0.73 -2.62
N CYS A 210 -19.03 -0.45 -2.70
CA CYS A 210 -20.33 -0.75 -2.10
C CYS A 210 -20.29 -0.51 -0.58
N PRO A 211 -21.20 0.31 -0.01
CA PRO A 211 -21.25 0.57 1.42
C PRO A 211 -21.40 -0.69 2.27
N GLN A 212 -22.15 -1.68 1.77
CA GLN A 212 -22.31 -2.94 2.50
C GLN A 212 -21.04 -3.80 2.47
N CYS A 213 -20.22 -3.72 1.40
CA CYS A 213 -18.88 -4.31 1.39
C CYS A 213 -17.97 -3.63 2.42
N GLY A 214 -18.04 -2.31 2.57
CA GLY A 214 -17.35 -1.58 3.63
C GLY A 214 -17.78 -2.02 5.04
N HIS A 215 -19.05 -2.31 5.23
CA HIS A 215 -19.56 -2.92 6.46
C HIS A 215 -19.10 -4.37 6.66
N ILE A 216 -18.84 -5.12 5.57
CA ILE A 216 -18.30 -6.50 5.68
C ILE A 216 -16.85 -6.47 6.17
N LEU A 217 -16.02 -5.52 5.72
CA LEU A 217 -14.66 -5.35 6.25
C LEU A 217 -14.71 -5.00 7.74
N SER A 218 -15.62 -4.11 8.16
CA SER A 218 -15.88 -3.87 9.59
C SER A 218 -16.49 -5.08 10.31
N LYS A 219 -17.17 -6.00 9.59
CA LYS A 219 -17.68 -7.25 10.19
C LYS A 219 -16.58 -8.24 10.56
N GLN A 220 -15.48 -8.32 9.83
CA GLN A 220 -14.38 -9.21 10.22
C GLN A 220 -13.62 -8.67 11.43
N GLU A 221 -13.35 -7.37 11.46
CA GLU A 221 -12.84 -6.68 12.66
C GLU A 221 -13.79 -6.87 13.85
N ASP A 222 -15.11 -6.71 13.65
CA ASP A 222 -16.14 -6.95 14.66
C ASP A 222 -16.18 -8.43 15.13
N ARG A 223 -15.98 -9.39 14.22
CA ARG A 223 -15.86 -10.83 14.58
C ARG A 223 -14.62 -11.09 15.45
N ILE A 224 -13.49 -10.46 15.16
CA ILE A 224 -12.28 -10.55 15.99
C ILE A 224 -12.53 -9.88 17.33
N THR A 225 -13.11 -8.69 17.33
CA THR A 225 -13.48 -7.94 18.54
C THR A 225 -14.41 -8.74 19.44
N LYS A 226 -15.51 -9.28 18.91
CA LYS A 226 -16.44 -10.15 19.64
C LYS A 226 -15.78 -11.41 20.18
N PHE A 227 -14.89 -12.01 19.40
CA PHE A 227 -14.14 -13.18 19.88
C PHE A 227 -13.21 -12.83 21.05
N LEU A 228 -12.53 -11.68 21.00
CA LEU A 228 -11.63 -11.24 22.06
C LEU A 228 -12.37 -10.75 23.30
N SER A 229 -13.53 -10.09 23.14
CA SER A 229 -14.36 -9.64 24.27
C SER A 229 -14.90 -10.79 25.13
N MET A 230 -15.02 -12.00 24.56
CA MET A 230 -15.30 -13.20 25.34
C MET A 230 -14.12 -13.69 26.21
N LEU A 231 -12.93 -13.15 26.02
CA LEU A 231 -11.69 -13.62 26.65
C LEU A 231 -11.06 -12.59 27.60
N THR A 232 -11.20 -11.31 27.31
CA THR A 232 -10.57 -10.19 28.05
C THR A 232 -11.28 -8.88 27.72
N MET A 233 -10.96 -7.81 28.44
CA MET A 233 -11.44 -6.46 28.16
C MET A 233 -10.91 -5.96 26.82
N VAL A 234 -11.79 -5.30 26.04
CA VAL A 234 -11.49 -4.82 24.69
C VAL A 234 -11.90 -3.36 24.55
N GLU A 235 -11.02 -2.55 24.02
CA GLU A 235 -11.28 -1.20 23.54
C GLU A 235 -11.13 -1.17 22.02
N SER A 236 -12.17 -0.83 21.27
CA SER A 236 -12.15 -0.72 19.82
C SER A 236 -11.78 0.69 19.38
N ARG A 237 -11.00 0.81 18.29
CA ARG A 237 -10.65 2.08 17.63
C ARG A 237 -10.04 3.12 18.58
N ASN A 238 -9.11 2.66 19.39
CA ASN A 238 -8.42 3.55 20.34
C ASN A 238 -7.43 4.47 19.59
N ARG A 239 -7.64 5.78 19.70
CA ARG A 239 -6.76 6.82 19.11
C ARG A 239 -5.96 7.60 20.14
N LYS A 240 -6.17 7.33 21.42
CA LYS A 240 -5.54 8.09 22.51
C LYS A 240 -4.08 7.67 22.73
N ILE A 241 -3.80 6.39 22.57
CA ILE A 241 -2.51 5.78 22.92
C ILE A 241 -1.39 6.17 21.94
N LEU A 242 -1.68 6.20 20.64
CA LEU A 242 -0.69 6.48 19.59
C LEU A 242 -0.77 7.92 19.04
N GLY A 243 -1.13 8.90 19.87
CA GLY A 243 -1.12 10.30 19.49
C GLY A 243 -2.01 10.62 18.27
N GLY A 244 -3.21 10.03 18.21
CA GLY A 244 -4.17 10.22 17.12
C GLY A 244 -4.20 9.11 16.08
N LYS A 245 -3.17 8.26 16.00
CA LYS A 245 -3.21 7.05 15.17
C LYS A 245 -4.12 6.01 15.80
N GLU A 246 -4.97 5.38 15.01
CA GLU A 246 -5.95 4.39 15.49
C GLU A 246 -5.28 3.04 15.74
N LEU A 247 -5.66 2.41 16.86
CA LEU A 247 -5.50 0.98 17.12
C LEU A 247 -6.87 0.33 16.93
N ASP A 248 -7.02 -0.60 16.00
CA ASP A 248 -8.31 -1.22 15.68
C ASP A 248 -8.92 -1.88 16.90
N ILE A 249 -8.13 -2.71 17.58
CA ILE A 249 -8.53 -3.43 18.81
C ILE A 249 -7.40 -3.32 19.83
N TYR A 250 -7.68 -2.75 21.00
CA TYR A 250 -6.73 -2.66 22.11
C TYR A 250 -7.21 -3.49 23.31
N LEU A 251 -6.29 -4.20 23.94
CA LEU A 251 -6.51 -5.06 25.10
C LEU A 251 -5.72 -4.50 26.29
N PRO A 252 -6.33 -3.60 27.10
CA PRO A 252 -5.62 -2.86 28.15
C PRO A 252 -4.99 -3.77 29.21
N GLU A 253 -5.71 -4.82 29.65
CA GLU A 253 -5.20 -5.78 30.65
C GLU A 253 -3.99 -6.60 30.16
N LYS A 254 -3.73 -6.63 28.87
CA LYS A 254 -2.68 -7.43 28.22
C LYS A 254 -1.57 -6.58 27.61
N ASN A 255 -1.73 -5.27 27.64
CA ASN A 255 -0.85 -4.33 26.94
C ASN A 255 -0.61 -4.77 25.49
N MET A 256 -1.71 -5.10 24.80
CA MET A 256 -1.68 -5.71 23.46
C MET A 256 -2.66 -5.02 22.53
N ALA A 257 -2.31 -4.90 21.27
CA ALA A 257 -3.20 -4.42 20.24
C ALA A 257 -3.26 -5.41 19.07
N ILE A 258 -4.39 -5.44 18.38
CA ILE A 258 -4.59 -6.20 17.16
C ILE A 258 -4.99 -5.23 16.05
N GLU A 259 -4.32 -5.32 14.93
CA GLU A 259 -4.59 -4.61 13.70
C GLU A 259 -5.14 -5.58 12.66
N TYR A 260 -6.28 -5.25 12.07
CA TYR A 260 -6.85 -6.02 10.97
C TYR A 260 -6.62 -5.28 9.65
N CYS A 261 -5.81 -5.85 8.78
CA CYS A 261 -5.44 -5.25 7.51
C CYS A 261 -6.26 -5.83 6.37
N GLY A 262 -7.32 -5.10 5.97
CA GLY A 262 -8.09 -5.39 4.77
C GLY A 262 -7.24 -5.17 3.52
N MET A 263 -7.17 -6.18 2.64
CA MET A 263 -6.25 -6.18 1.50
C MET A 263 -6.53 -5.04 0.52
N TYR A 264 -7.79 -4.72 0.28
CA TYR A 264 -8.19 -3.67 -0.66
C TYR A 264 -7.73 -2.26 -0.21
N TRP A 265 -8.03 -1.89 1.04
CA TRP A 265 -7.72 -0.54 1.54
C TRP A 265 -6.22 -0.31 1.67
N HIS A 266 -5.49 -1.32 2.16
CA HIS A 266 -4.03 -1.23 2.31
C HIS A 266 -3.27 -1.28 0.99
N SER A 267 -3.90 -1.73 -0.09
CA SER A 267 -3.31 -1.73 -1.43
C SER A 267 -3.52 -0.42 -2.21
N HIS A 268 -4.52 0.39 -1.84
CA HIS A 268 -4.93 1.59 -2.60
C HIS A 268 -4.59 2.91 -1.91
N GLU A 269 -4.28 2.89 -0.61
CA GLU A 269 -3.84 4.09 0.08
C GLU A 269 -2.37 4.41 -0.30
N ASP A 270 -2.11 5.68 -0.63
CA ASP A 270 -0.79 6.24 -0.92
C ASP A 270 -0.05 5.61 -2.14
N GLN A 271 -0.71 5.44 -3.28
CA GLN A 271 -0.06 5.01 -4.54
C GLN A 271 1.09 5.95 -4.98
N GLU A 272 1.09 7.20 -4.52
CA GLU A 272 2.09 8.21 -4.87
C GLU A 272 3.37 8.15 -4.01
N ASP A 273 3.36 7.39 -2.88
CA ASP A 273 4.51 7.30 -1.97
C ASP A 273 4.76 5.86 -1.46
N GLU A 274 5.44 5.05 -2.30
CA GLU A 274 5.84 3.68 -1.92
C GLU A 274 6.72 3.67 -0.64
N ALA A 275 7.50 4.72 -0.40
CA ALA A 275 8.34 4.81 0.79
C ALA A 275 7.50 4.97 2.08
N LYS A 276 6.37 5.66 2.01
CA LYS A 276 5.41 5.80 3.11
C LYS A 276 4.68 4.49 3.35
N ASN A 277 4.22 3.83 2.29
CA ASN A 277 3.58 2.51 2.36
C ASN A 277 4.49 1.46 3.01
N LYS A 278 5.76 1.41 2.61
CA LYS A 278 6.76 0.50 3.18
C LYS A 278 6.97 0.69 4.67
N ARG A 279 6.87 1.94 5.17
CA ARG A 279 7.09 2.27 6.59
C ARG A 279 5.84 2.16 7.45
N ARG A 280 4.65 2.21 6.87
CA ARG A 280 3.39 2.31 7.61
C ARG A 280 3.23 1.25 8.71
N HIS A 281 3.34 -0.03 8.36
CA HIS A 281 3.16 -1.11 9.32
C HIS A 281 4.31 -1.22 10.32
N ILE A 282 5.55 -1.08 9.83
CA ILE A 282 6.73 -1.17 10.69
C ILE A 282 6.83 0.01 11.68
N ASP A 283 6.46 1.22 11.26
CA ASP A 283 6.47 2.40 12.13
C ASP A 283 5.36 2.31 13.20
N LYS A 284 4.18 1.80 12.83
CA LYS A 284 3.11 1.54 13.82
C LYS A 284 3.53 0.45 14.81
N HIS A 285 4.16 -0.61 14.33
CA HIS A 285 4.69 -1.69 15.18
C HIS A 285 5.76 -1.16 16.15
N ARG A 286 6.70 -0.33 15.66
CA ARG A 286 7.74 0.30 16.51
C ARG A 286 7.13 1.22 17.55
N SER A 287 6.20 2.10 17.15
CA SER A 287 5.51 3.00 18.09
C SER A 287 4.78 2.23 19.19
N CYS A 288 4.14 1.11 18.88
CA CYS A 288 3.55 0.23 19.88
C CYS A 288 4.61 -0.39 20.81
N HIS A 289 5.69 -0.90 20.23
CA HIS A 289 6.78 -1.54 20.99
C HIS A 289 7.46 -0.56 21.96
N GLU A 290 7.71 0.69 21.55
CA GLU A 290 8.26 1.75 22.41
C GLU A 290 7.37 2.06 23.63
N LEU A 291 6.06 1.86 23.48
CA LEU A 291 5.08 1.98 24.56
C LEU A 291 4.87 0.67 25.34
N GLY A 292 5.65 -0.36 25.07
CA GLY A 292 5.51 -1.69 25.66
C GLY A 292 4.25 -2.44 25.22
N ILE A 293 3.61 -2.04 24.12
CA ILE A 293 2.40 -2.65 23.61
C ILE A 293 2.78 -3.69 22.54
N LYS A 294 2.34 -4.93 22.72
CA LYS A 294 2.49 -5.97 21.70
C LYS A 294 1.45 -5.78 20.62
N LEU A 295 1.87 -5.41 19.39
CA LEU A 295 0.99 -5.31 18.23
C LEU A 295 0.98 -6.62 17.45
N ILE A 296 -0.21 -7.18 17.21
CA ILE A 296 -0.44 -8.31 16.31
C ILE A 296 -1.16 -7.80 15.07
N THR A 297 -0.55 -7.98 13.88
CA THR A 297 -1.11 -7.55 12.61
C THR A 297 -1.60 -8.77 11.82
N ILE A 298 -2.90 -8.79 11.51
CA ILE A 298 -3.59 -9.90 10.83
C ILE A 298 -4.01 -9.42 9.45
N TYR A 299 -3.57 -10.08 8.39
CA TYR A 299 -4.07 -9.82 7.04
C TYR A 299 -5.41 -10.53 6.79
N GLU A 300 -6.27 -9.89 6.01
CA GLU A 300 -7.58 -10.42 5.62
C GLU A 300 -7.47 -11.83 5.03
N SER A 301 -6.54 -12.06 4.09
CA SER A 301 -6.31 -13.37 3.49
C SER A 301 -5.93 -14.44 4.50
N GLU A 302 -5.08 -14.11 5.47
CA GLU A 302 -4.68 -15.05 6.53
C GLU A 302 -5.86 -15.36 7.46
N TRP A 303 -6.71 -14.37 7.74
CA TRP A 303 -7.93 -14.58 8.52
C TRP A 303 -8.91 -15.49 7.79
N GLU A 304 -9.12 -15.28 6.49
CA GLU A 304 -10.03 -16.08 5.68
C GLU A 304 -9.56 -17.54 5.53
N GLU A 305 -8.28 -17.73 5.26
CA GLU A 305 -7.71 -19.06 5.04
C GLU A 305 -7.41 -19.82 6.34
N HIS A 306 -7.02 -19.11 7.40
CA HIS A 306 -6.49 -19.71 8.63
C HIS A 306 -7.15 -19.19 9.92
N GLU A 307 -8.43 -18.82 9.86
CA GLU A 307 -9.19 -18.26 11.01
C GLU A 307 -9.00 -19.08 12.29
N TYR A 308 -9.05 -20.40 12.19
CA TYR A 308 -8.89 -21.27 13.36
C TYR A 308 -7.51 -21.15 14.02
N ALA A 309 -6.46 -21.11 13.22
CA ALA A 309 -5.09 -20.93 13.71
C ALA A 309 -4.88 -19.56 14.36
N ILE A 310 -5.42 -18.50 13.73
CA ILE A 310 -5.33 -17.14 14.23
C ILE A 310 -6.14 -16.98 15.53
N ARG A 311 -7.35 -17.49 15.61
CA ARG A 311 -8.14 -17.51 16.86
C ARG A 311 -7.39 -18.22 17.99
N ARG A 312 -6.68 -19.32 17.69
CA ARG A 312 -5.82 -19.99 18.67
C ARG A 312 -4.63 -19.13 19.09
N LEU A 313 -3.96 -18.50 18.14
CA LEU A 313 -2.85 -17.58 18.41
C LEU A 313 -3.30 -16.47 19.35
N LEU A 314 -4.40 -15.79 19.03
CA LEU A 314 -4.98 -14.72 19.86
C LEU A 314 -5.38 -15.22 21.25
N ARG A 315 -6.04 -16.38 21.35
CA ARG A 315 -6.39 -17.00 22.63
C ARG A 315 -5.16 -17.29 23.50
N ASN A 316 -4.10 -17.80 22.88
CA ASN A 316 -2.84 -18.09 23.58
C ASN A 316 -2.14 -16.78 24.00
N ALA A 317 -2.17 -15.76 23.15
CA ALA A 317 -1.57 -14.44 23.43
C ALA A 317 -2.21 -13.77 24.65
N VAL A 318 -3.54 -13.90 24.84
CA VAL A 318 -4.22 -13.38 26.03
C VAL A 318 -4.16 -14.32 27.25
N GLY A 319 -3.43 -15.45 27.15
CA GLY A 319 -3.26 -16.39 28.27
C GLY A 319 -4.43 -17.35 28.51
N LYS A 320 -5.39 -17.46 27.57
CA LYS A 320 -6.59 -18.31 27.67
C LYS A 320 -6.50 -19.58 26.82
N SER A 321 -5.32 -20.19 26.72
CA SER A 321 -5.12 -21.41 25.93
C SER A 321 -5.97 -22.58 26.40
N LYS A 322 -6.45 -23.40 25.46
CA LYS A 322 -7.25 -24.61 25.75
C LYS A 322 -6.34 -25.83 25.86
N GLY A 323 -6.24 -26.36 27.07
CA GLY A 323 -5.49 -27.58 27.34
C GLY A 323 -3.97 -27.35 27.43
N ARG A 324 -3.33 -28.13 28.27
CA ARG A 324 -1.89 -28.12 28.50
C ARG A 324 -1.36 -29.55 28.57
N LEU A 325 -0.34 -29.85 27.80
CA LEU A 325 0.36 -31.13 27.80
C LEU A 325 1.84 -30.91 28.12
N MET A 326 2.49 -31.93 28.65
CA MET A 326 3.95 -31.94 28.82
C MET A 326 4.56 -32.72 27.67
N ALA A 327 5.54 -32.19 26.98
CA ALA A 327 6.21 -32.84 25.87
C ALA A 327 6.76 -34.23 26.27
N ARG A 328 7.25 -34.41 27.52
CA ARG A 328 7.73 -35.69 28.04
C ARG A 328 6.67 -36.81 28.06
N LYS A 329 5.37 -36.48 28.01
CA LYS A 329 4.27 -37.46 27.95
C LYS A 329 3.87 -37.79 26.52
N CYS A 330 4.55 -37.25 25.52
CA CYS A 330 4.26 -37.44 24.10
C CYS A 330 5.30 -38.35 23.49
N GLU A 331 4.93 -39.10 22.49
CA GLU A 331 5.83 -39.90 21.66
C GLU A 331 6.42 -39.01 20.56
N LEU A 332 7.73 -39.10 20.32
CA LEU A 332 8.44 -38.39 19.27
C LEU A 332 8.54 -39.26 18.01
N LYS A 333 8.10 -38.74 16.87
CA LYS A 333 8.20 -39.42 15.56
C LYS A 333 8.54 -38.44 14.45
N LYS A 334 9.14 -38.94 13.35
CA LYS A 334 9.12 -38.20 12.06
C LYS A 334 7.69 -38.20 11.54
N VAL A 335 7.28 -37.08 10.91
CA VAL A 335 5.93 -36.90 10.41
C VAL A 335 5.96 -36.88 8.89
N ASP A 336 5.01 -37.59 8.29
CA ASP A 336 4.84 -37.55 6.84
C ASP A 336 4.57 -36.14 6.35
N PRO A 337 5.17 -35.70 5.22
CA PRO A 337 5.01 -34.33 4.71
C PRO A 337 3.56 -33.91 4.47
N ILE A 338 2.69 -34.84 4.05
CA ILE A 338 1.26 -34.56 3.79
C ILE A 338 0.54 -34.30 5.11
N ASP A 339 0.76 -35.12 6.12
CA ASP A 339 0.17 -34.95 7.45
C ASP A 339 0.71 -33.71 8.17
N ALA A 340 1.99 -33.43 8.01
CA ALA A 340 2.61 -32.21 8.51
C ALA A 340 2.00 -30.96 7.88
N ARG A 341 1.80 -30.97 6.54
CA ARG A 341 1.13 -29.86 5.83
C ARG A 341 -0.27 -29.64 6.35
N ARG A 342 -1.11 -30.70 6.43
CA ARG A 342 -2.46 -30.62 7.00
C ARG A 342 -2.48 -30.07 8.42
N PHE A 343 -1.45 -30.45 9.22
CA PHE A 343 -1.32 -29.96 10.59
C PHE A 343 -0.99 -28.46 10.61
N TYR A 344 -0.06 -27.97 9.78
CA TYR A 344 0.26 -26.55 9.72
C TYR A 344 -0.90 -25.71 9.17
N ASP A 345 -1.57 -26.16 8.12
CA ASP A 345 -2.74 -25.46 7.55
C ASP A 345 -3.83 -25.23 8.62
N LYS A 346 -3.96 -26.17 9.55
CA LYS A 346 -4.95 -26.05 10.65
C LYS A 346 -4.45 -25.26 11.86
N TYR A 347 -3.14 -25.30 12.16
CA TYR A 347 -2.63 -24.82 13.46
C TYR A 347 -1.58 -23.72 13.38
N HIS A 348 -1.07 -23.37 12.19
CA HIS A 348 -0.11 -22.29 11.98
C HIS A 348 -0.75 -21.13 11.21
N PRO A 349 -0.56 -19.85 11.63
CA PRO A 349 -1.21 -18.69 10.97
C PRO A 349 -0.88 -18.54 9.48
N GLN A 350 0.28 -19.02 9.07
CA GLN A 350 0.76 -18.95 7.68
C GLN A 350 0.67 -20.31 6.96
N GLY A 351 -0.07 -21.26 7.49
CA GLY A 351 -0.21 -22.58 6.90
C GLY A 351 1.08 -23.37 6.72
N GLY A 352 1.00 -24.46 5.97
CA GLY A 352 2.12 -25.30 5.56
C GLY A 352 2.72 -24.86 4.23
N ASN A 353 4.04 -25.07 4.04
CA ASN A 353 4.71 -24.78 2.79
C ASN A 353 5.85 -25.76 2.51
N GLY A 354 6.13 -25.98 1.22
CA GLY A 354 7.32 -26.63 0.68
C GLY A 354 7.68 -28.01 1.24
N SER A 355 8.83 -28.54 0.82
CA SER A 355 9.46 -29.79 1.27
C SER A 355 10.35 -29.57 2.51
N GLY A 356 10.61 -30.63 3.27
CA GLY A 356 11.48 -30.58 4.43
C GLY A 356 11.36 -31.81 5.32
N VAL A 357 12.13 -31.83 6.41
CA VAL A 357 12.05 -32.87 7.45
C VAL A 357 11.13 -32.36 8.57
N HIS A 358 10.25 -33.24 9.02
CA HIS A 358 9.23 -32.91 10.03
C HIS A 358 9.37 -33.80 11.24
N TYR A 359 9.46 -33.21 12.43
CA TYR A 359 9.44 -33.90 13.71
C TYR A 359 8.14 -33.59 14.43
N GLY A 360 7.47 -34.60 14.97
CA GLY A 360 6.19 -34.45 15.63
C GLY A 360 6.16 -35.09 17.02
N LEU A 361 5.34 -34.50 17.88
CA LEU A 361 4.96 -35.10 19.15
C LEU A 361 3.54 -35.62 19.06
N TYR A 362 3.35 -36.88 19.45
CA TYR A 362 2.08 -37.57 19.45
C TYR A 362 1.61 -37.84 20.89
N HIS A 363 0.34 -37.62 21.15
CA HIS A 363 -0.30 -37.99 22.41
C HIS A 363 -1.62 -38.72 22.10
N ASN A 364 -1.78 -39.92 22.62
CA ASN A 364 -2.90 -40.79 22.30
C ASN A 364 -3.11 -40.92 20.77
N ASN A 365 -2.05 -41.22 20.05
CA ASN A 365 -1.99 -41.38 18.58
C ASN A 365 -2.40 -40.12 17.77
N LYS A 366 -2.50 -38.95 18.41
CA LYS A 366 -2.83 -37.68 17.75
C LYS A 366 -1.61 -36.77 17.72
N LEU A 367 -1.27 -36.23 16.57
CA LEU A 367 -0.24 -35.21 16.43
C LEU A 367 -0.62 -33.95 17.21
N VAL A 368 0.20 -33.55 18.17
CA VAL A 368 -0.06 -32.41 19.07
C VAL A 368 0.94 -31.25 18.93
N ALA A 369 2.12 -31.53 18.38
CA ALA A 369 3.11 -30.51 18.01
C ALA A 369 3.90 -30.99 16.79
N CYS A 370 4.26 -30.08 15.90
CA CYS A 370 5.07 -30.37 14.72
C CYS A 370 6.05 -29.23 14.44
N MET A 371 7.30 -29.60 14.09
CA MET A 371 8.36 -28.68 13.76
C MET A 371 9.01 -29.10 12.43
N ARG A 372 9.24 -28.12 11.55
CA ARG A 372 9.78 -28.35 10.20
C ARG A 372 11.13 -27.71 10.02
N PHE A 373 12.02 -28.46 9.41
CA PHE A 373 13.32 -28.00 8.96
C PHE A 373 13.47 -28.20 7.45
N SER A 374 14.06 -27.23 6.76
CA SER A 374 14.38 -27.30 5.33
C SER A 374 15.85 -26.95 5.12
N PHE A 375 16.48 -27.66 4.19
CA PHE A 375 17.87 -27.45 3.85
C PHE A 375 18.00 -26.38 2.76
N GLY A 376 18.88 -25.41 2.93
CA GLY A 376 19.27 -24.43 1.90
C GLY A 376 18.13 -23.59 1.30
N ALA A 377 16.93 -23.55 1.92
CA ALA A 377 15.73 -23.01 1.30
C ALA A 377 15.81 -21.50 0.95
N ASN A 378 16.71 -20.74 1.57
CA ASN A 378 16.78 -19.28 1.39
C ASN A 378 18.21 -18.70 1.28
N ASP A 379 19.26 -19.53 1.25
CA ASP A 379 20.64 -19.06 1.17
C ASP A 379 21.33 -19.60 -0.08
N ARG A 380 21.52 -18.75 -1.09
CA ARG A 380 22.42 -19.03 -2.20
C ARG A 380 23.84 -18.98 -1.66
N GLY A 381 24.49 -20.12 -1.53
CA GLY A 381 25.84 -20.25 -0.98
C GLY A 381 25.89 -20.79 0.45
N SER A 382 24.79 -21.31 1.02
CA SER A 382 24.82 -22.03 2.29
C SER A 382 25.64 -23.33 2.14
N SER A 383 26.45 -23.61 3.17
CA SER A 383 27.18 -24.87 3.27
C SER A 383 26.19 -26.05 3.34
N GLU A 384 26.64 -27.26 2.96
CA GLU A 384 25.82 -28.48 3.01
C GLU A 384 25.15 -28.76 4.36
N ARG A 385 25.63 -28.15 5.45
CA ARG A 385 25.12 -28.35 6.82
C ARG A 385 24.27 -27.24 7.38
N THR A 386 23.89 -26.21 6.58
CA THR A 386 23.02 -25.11 7.00
C THR A 386 21.54 -25.43 6.76
N TRP A 387 20.74 -25.29 7.81
CA TRP A 387 19.34 -25.64 7.84
C TRP A 387 18.48 -24.45 8.27
N THR A 388 17.22 -24.45 7.86
CA THR A 388 16.24 -23.42 8.29
C THR A 388 15.10 -24.07 9.06
N LEU A 389 14.89 -23.64 10.31
CA LEU A 389 13.66 -23.92 11.07
C LEU A 389 12.57 -23.00 10.54
N SER A 390 11.64 -23.53 9.76
CA SER A 390 10.69 -22.76 8.97
C SER A 390 9.26 -22.77 9.50
N ARG A 391 8.87 -23.78 10.28
CA ARG A 391 7.53 -23.90 10.89
C ARG A 391 7.58 -24.59 12.23
N PHE A 392 6.80 -24.06 13.18
CA PHE A 392 6.49 -24.72 14.45
C PHE A 392 5.04 -24.45 14.82
N ALA A 393 4.27 -25.48 15.03
CA ALA A 393 2.87 -25.37 15.45
C ALA A 393 2.53 -26.40 16.52
N THR A 394 1.54 -26.07 17.35
CA THR A 394 1.01 -26.97 18.36
C THR A 394 -0.51 -26.99 18.33
N ARG A 395 -1.13 -28.14 18.58
CA ARG A 395 -2.59 -28.30 18.68
C ARG A 395 -3.16 -27.73 19.97
N VAL A 396 -2.44 -27.87 21.07
CA VAL A 396 -2.70 -27.34 22.41
C VAL A 396 -1.39 -26.76 22.93
N THR A 397 -1.37 -26.15 24.11
CA THR A 397 -0.08 -25.78 24.73
C THR A 397 0.69 -27.04 25.11
N VAL A 398 1.82 -27.30 24.46
CA VAL A 398 2.68 -28.44 24.76
C VAL A 398 4.00 -27.92 25.33
N VAL A 399 4.11 -27.93 26.66
CA VAL A 399 5.28 -27.40 27.38
C VAL A 399 6.51 -28.24 27.08
N GLY A 400 7.60 -27.60 26.65
CA GLY A 400 8.83 -28.25 26.24
C GLY A 400 8.81 -28.83 24.82
N ALA A 401 7.76 -28.62 24.03
CA ALA A 401 7.68 -29.16 22.68
C ALA A 401 8.78 -28.60 21.77
N GLY A 402 9.02 -27.28 21.80
CA GLY A 402 10.06 -26.66 20.98
C GLY A 402 11.43 -27.26 21.24
N SER A 403 11.85 -27.33 22.51
CA SER A 403 13.15 -27.90 22.88
C SER A 403 13.25 -29.35 22.50
N ARG A 404 12.25 -30.18 22.76
CA ARG A 404 12.28 -31.62 22.47
C ARG A 404 12.37 -31.92 20.97
N LEU A 405 11.59 -31.21 20.16
CA LEU A 405 11.60 -31.35 18.69
C LEU A 405 12.91 -30.84 18.08
N PHE A 406 13.43 -29.73 18.61
CA PHE A 406 14.67 -29.14 18.14
C PHE A 406 15.86 -30.04 18.49
N GLN A 407 15.93 -30.57 19.72
CA GLN A 407 16.98 -31.52 20.12
C GLN A 407 16.95 -32.80 19.28
N ALA A 408 15.75 -33.32 18.97
CA ALA A 408 15.62 -34.49 18.10
C ALA A 408 16.19 -34.22 16.69
N PHE A 409 15.94 -33.05 16.15
CA PHE A 409 16.53 -32.64 14.89
C PHE A 409 18.07 -32.52 14.97
N LEU A 410 18.58 -31.86 16.02
CA LEU A 410 20.04 -31.74 16.20
C LEU A 410 20.75 -33.09 16.29
N GLN A 411 20.15 -34.05 17.00
CA GLN A 411 20.70 -35.40 17.13
C GLN A 411 20.64 -36.19 15.82
N ASP A 412 19.59 -36.07 15.04
CA ASP A 412 19.39 -36.83 13.81
C ASP A 412 20.21 -36.27 12.62
N VAL A 413 20.34 -34.93 12.53
CA VAL A 413 20.94 -34.26 11.37
C VAL A 413 22.35 -33.74 11.64
N ASN A 414 22.67 -33.41 12.89
CA ASN A 414 23.94 -32.80 13.31
C ASN A 414 24.34 -31.59 12.44
N PRO A 415 23.49 -30.54 12.33
CA PRO A 415 23.76 -29.38 11.48
C PRO A 415 24.84 -28.50 12.09
N THR A 416 25.68 -27.84 11.27
CA THR A 416 26.62 -26.82 11.75
C THR A 416 25.93 -25.55 12.17
N GLU A 417 24.87 -25.17 11.43
CA GLU A 417 24.12 -23.96 11.65
C GLU A 417 22.62 -24.18 11.35
N VAL A 418 21.78 -23.59 12.17
CA VAL A 418 20.33 -23.52 11.94
C VAL A 418 19.88 -22.07 11.98
N LYS A 419 19.28 -21.60 10.89
CA LYS A 419 18.67 -20.27 10.81
C LYS A 419 17.17 -20.35 11.06
N SER A 420 16.59 -19.25 11.50
CA SER A 420 15.14 -19.07 11.56
C SER A 420 14.75 -17.61 11.47
N PHE A 421 13.45 -17.36 11.23
CA PHE A 421 12.91 -16.02 11.11
C PHE A 421 11.64 -15.89 11.95
N SER A 422 11.59 -14.90 12.85
CA SER A 422 10.35 -14.53 13.50
C SER A 422 9.69 -13.37 12.74
N ASP A 423 8.43 -13.56 12.40
CA ASP A 423 7.59 -12.51 11.80
C ASP A 423 7.12 -11.54 12.89
N ASN A 424 7.55 -10.28 12.81
CA ASN A 424 7.26 -9.26 13.81
C ASN A 424 5.75 -8.98 13.94
N ARG A 425 4.93 -9.38 12.95
CA ARG A 425 3.47 -9.28 13.03
C ARG A 425 2.87 -10.16 14.11
N TYR A 426 3.53 -11.26 14.49
CA TYR A 426 2.98 -12.25 15.42
C TYR A 426 3.89 -12.55 16.61
N PHE A 427 5.21 -12.55 16.41
CA PHE A 427 6.16 -13.13 17.35
C PHE A 427 7.35 -12.21 17.60
N ASP A 428 7.70 -12.09 18.86
CA ASP A 428 8.86 -11.32 19.36
C ASP A 428 10.19 -12.11 19.38
N GLY A 429 10.13 -13.41 19.13
CA GLY A 429 11.32 -14.26 19.07
C GLY A 429 11.65 -15.04 20.34
N GLY A 430 10.96 -14.85 21.45
CA GLY A 430 11.27 -15.48 22.74
C GLY A 430 11.31 -17.02 22.74
N MET A 431 10.75 -17.68 21.72
CA MET A 431 10.95 -19.13 21.55
C MET A 431 12.39 -19.44 21.12
N TYR A 432 12.93 -18.68 20.20
CA TYR A 432 14.28 -18.90 19.65
C TYR A 432 15.35 -18.67 20.72
N GLU A 433 15.20 -17.62 21.54
CA GLU A 433 16.09 -17.38 22.67
C GLU A 433 16.13 -18.58 23.62
N ARG A 434 14.96 -19.13 23.98
CA ARG A 434 14.86 -20.32 24.83
C ARG A 434 15.42 -21.59 24.20
N LEU A 435 15.53 -21.66 22.88
CA LEU A 435 16.17 -22.76 22.16
C LEU A 435 17.68 -22.55 21.96
N GLY A 436 18.23 -21.42 22.41
CA GLY A 436 19.66 -21.09 22.30
C GLY A 436 20.05 -20.38 21.01
N PHE A 437 19.09 -19.94 20.22
CA PHE A 437 19.39 -19.09 19.06
C PHE A 437 19.80 -17.68 19.53
N LYS A 438 20.69 -17.06 18.77
CA LYS A 438 21.09 -15.66 18.93
C LYS A 438 20.41 -14.81 17.84
N LEU A 439 19.98 -13.61 18.19
CA LEU A 439 19.50 -12.64 17.23
C LEU A 439 20.69 -12.17 16.39
N GLU A 440 20.61 -12.35 15.08
CA GLU A 440 21.66 -11.97 14.14
C GLU A 440 21.33 -10.64 13.46
N ALA A 441 20.09 -10.41 13.06
CA ALA A 441 19.68 -9.18 12.40
C ALA A 441 18.19 -8.88 12.54
N ASP A 442 17.86 -7.58 12.62
CA ASP A 442 16.52 -7.07 12.33
C ASP A 442 16.42 -6.78 10.83
N LEU A 443 15.55 -7.49 10.15
CA LEU A 443 15.34 -7.35 8.72
C LEU A 443 14.28 -6.28 8.44
N PRO A 444 14.47 -5.48 7.39
CA PRO A 444 13.48 -4.46 7.00
C PRO A 444 12.16 -5.10 6.58
N ALA A 445 11.13 -4.24 6.45
CA ALA A 445 9.85 -4.66 5.90
C ALA A 445 10.04 -5.31 4.52
N ASP A 446 9.45 -6.48 4.36
CA ASP A 446 9.34 -7.22 3.12
C ASP A 446 7.90 -7.15 2.60
N TYR A 447 7.63 -7.54 1.36
CA TYR A 447 6.31 -7.43 0.78
C TYR A 447 5.80 -8.73 0.16
N GLN A 448 4.49 -8.82 0.09
CA GLN A 448 3.74 -9.73 -0.76
C GLN A 448 3.00 -8.90 -1.80
N VAL A 449 2.57 -9.53 -2.89
CA VAL A 449 1.83 -8.86 -3.95
C VAL A 449 0.39 -9.35 -3.92
N TRP A 450 -0.53 -8.42 -3.86
CA TRP A 450 -1.96 -8.68 -3.89
C TRP A 450 -2.61 -8.10 -5.14
N SER A 451 -3.55 -8.83 -5.71
CA SER A 451 -4.47 -8.32 -6.71
C SER A 451 -5.88 -8.89 -6.51
N PRO A 452 -6.93 -8.14 -6.91
CA PRO A 452 -8.31 -8.65 -6.83
C PRO A 452 -8.52 -9.93 -7.63
N LYS A 453 -7.73 -10.15 -8.68
CA LYS A 453 -7.87 -11.27 -9.61
C LYS A 453 -7.25 -12.57 -9.11
N ILE A 454 -6.10 -12.49 -8.46
CA ILE A 454 -5.32 -13.67 -8.07
C ILE A 454 -5.06 -13.79 -6.56
N GLY A 455 -5.50 -12.83 -5.75
CA GLY A 455 -5.28 -12.84 -4.29
C GLY A 455 -3.86 -12.44 -3.88
N LEU A 456 -3.40 -12.90 -2.72
CA LEU A 456 -2.12 -12.56 -2.11
C LEU A 456 -1.04 -13.60 -2.45
N TRP A 457 0.06 -13.15 -3.06
CA TRP A 457 1.14 -14.01 -3.53
C TRP A 457 2.50 -13.54 -3.01
N PRO A 458 3.45 -14.45 -2.75
CA PRO A 458 4.82 -14.08 -2.40
C PRO A 458 5.49 -13.23 -3.49
N LYS A 459 6.35 -12.28 -3.11
CA LYS A 459 7.10 -11.44 -4.04
C LYS A 459 7.88 -12.22 -5.11
N SER A 460 8.33 -13.43 -4.78
CA SER A 460 9.07 -14.29 -5.72
C SER A 460 8.28 -14.63 -6.99
N HIS A 461 6.96 -14.58 -6.94
CA HIS A 461 6.08 -14.79 -8.08
C HIS A 461 6.03 -13.58 -9.03
N TYR A 462 6.45 -12.40 -8.58
CA TYR A 462 6.48 -11.15 -9.34
C TYR A 462 7.90 -10.66 -9.61
N GLN A 463 8.92 -11.53 -9.47
CA GLN A 463 10.27 -11.24 -9.93
C GLN A 463 10.33 -11.21 -11.47
N ARG A 464 11.28 -10.44 -12.03
CA ARG A 464 11.45 -10.19 -13.47
C ARG A 464 11.19 -11.43 -14.34
N ARG A 465 11.83 -12.55 -14.01
CA ARG A 465 11.71 -13.84 -14.74
C ARG A 465 10.28 -14.39 -14.79
N ASN A 466 9.42 -14.02 -13.85
CA ASN A 466 8.05 -14.52 -13.74
C ASN A 466 7.01 -13.52 -14.29
N ILE A 467 7.40 -12.30 -14.62
CA ILE A 467 6.51 -11.25 -15.14
C ILE A 467 5.75 -11.71 -16.39
N PRO A 468 6.39 -12.34 -17.42
CA PRO A 468 5.64 -12.80 -18.61
C PRO A 468 4.47 -13.71 -18.25
N LYS A 469 4.69 -14.66 -17.33
CA LYS A 469 3.63 -15.55 -16.84
C LYS A 469 2.53 -14.79 -16.10
N ARG A 470 2.90 -13.76 -15.31
CA ARG A 470 1.93 -12.95 -14.58
C ARG A 470 1.07 -12.10 -15.51
N LEU A 471 1.65 -11.51 -16.56
CA LEU A 471 0.92 -10.77 -17.57
C LEU A 471 -0.21 -11.62 -18.18
N VAL A 472 0.11 -12.84 -18.60
CA VAL A 472 -0.90 -13.78 -19.14
C VAL A 472 -2.01 -14.06 -18.11
N GLU A 473 -1.66 -14.33 -16.85
CA GLU A 473 -2.64 -14.61 -15.79
C GLU A 473 -3.53 -13.40 -15.49
N HIS A 474 -2.98 -12.18 -15.64
CA HIS A 474 -3.75 -10.95 -15.52
C HIS A 474 -4.54 -10.59 -16.78
N GLY A 475 -4.36 -11.34 -17.89
CA GLY A 475 -5.02 -11.10 -19.17
C GLY A 475 -4.51 -9.85 -19.88
N ILE A 476 -3.23 -9.55 -19.71
CA ILE A 476 -2.56 -8.39 -20.34
C ILE A 476 -1.70 -8.90 -21.48
N GLU A 477 -2.02 -8.45 -22.69
CA GLU A 477 -1.27 -8.74 -23.91
C GLU A 477 -0.17 -7.68 -24.09
N GLU A 478 0.91 -7.82 -23.35
CA GLU A 478 2.05 -6.93 -23.45
C GLU A 478 3.36 -7.72 -23.47
N ALA A 479 4.25 -7.33 -24.40
CA ALA A 479 5.59 -7.92 -24.49
C ALA A 479 6.45 -7.44 -23.30
N TYR A 480 7.13 -8.37 -22.67
CA TYR A 480 8.09 -8.10 -21.59
C TYR A 480 9.25 -9.08 -21.70
N ASP A 481 10.45 -8.54 -21.86
CA ASP A 481 11.69 -9.30 -21.79
C ASP A 481 12.35 -9.13 -20.43
N PRO A 482 12.47 -10.21 -19.63
CA PRO A 482 13.07 -10.13 -18.30
C PRO A 482 14.51 -9.60 -18.26
N GLU A 483 15.26 -9.70 -19.37
CA GLU A 483 16.67 -9.32 -19.43
C GLU A 483 16.87 -7.87 -19.88
N SER A 484 16.04 -7.37 -20.78
CA SER A 484 16.25 -6.07 -21.44
C SER A 484 15.19 -5.01 -21.15
N ASP A 485 14.01 -5.36 -20.60
CA ASP A 485 12.95 -4.39 -20.34
C ASP A 485 13.37 -3.36 -19.28
N PRO A 486 13.29 -2.05 -19.55
CA PRO A 486 13.73 -1.01 -18.62
C PRO A 486 12.81 -0.84 -17.41
N ARG A 487 11.56 -1.33 -17.48
CA ARG A 487 10.59 -1.19 -16.39
C ARG A 487 10.98 -2.05 -15.19
N SER A 488 10.77 -1.51 -14.01
CA SER A 488 11.03 -2.22 -12.75
C SER A 488 9.95 -3.28 -12.46
N GLU A 489 10.27 -4.23 -11.55
CA GLU A 489 9.27 -5.17 -11.02
C GLU A 489 8.08 -4.45 -10.38
N ALA A 490 8.31 -3.25 -9.81
CA ALA A 490 7.26 -2.40 -9.25
C ALA A 490 6.31 -1.90 -10.33
N ASP A 491 6.87 -1.29 -11.39
CA ASP A 491 6.08 -0.72 -12.48
C ASP A 491 5.20 -1.80 -13.13
N MET A 492 5.79 -2.98 -13.38
CA MET A 492 5.07 -4.12 -13.94
C MET A 492 3.98 -4.64 -13.01
N THR A 493 4.25 -4.69 -11.70
CA THR A 493 3.25 -5.07 -10.70
C THR A 493 2.06 -4.10 -10.70
N TYR A 494 2.34 -2.79 -10.71
CA TYR A 494 1.30 -1.76 -10.74
C TYR A 494 0.51 -1.76 -12.05
N MET A 495 1.18 -1.96 -13.19
CA MET A 495 0.53 -2.07 -14.50
C MET A 495 -0.47 -3.25 -14.55
N MET A 496 -0.16 -4.36 -13.91
CA MET A 496 -1.06 -5.50 -13.77
C MET A 496 -2.25 -5.26 -12.80
N GLY A 497 -2.41 -4.05 -12.26
CA GLY A 497 -3.42 -3.77 -11.23
C GLY A 497 -3.13 -4.42 -9.88
N ALA A 498 -1.94 -5.01 -9.73
CA ALA A 498 -1.51 -5.60 -8.47
C ALA A 498 -0.80 -4.57 -7.58
N ARG A 499 -0.70 -4.83 -6.28
CA ARG A 499 -0.15 -3.92 -5.27
C ARG A 499 0.76 -4.65 -4.31
N ARG A 500 1.80 -3.95 -3.85
CA ARG A 500 2.73 -4.45 -2.84
C ARG A 500 2.19 -4.17 -1.45
N ILE A 501 2.09 -5.20 -0.62
CA ILE A 501 1.66 -5.12 0.78
C ILE A 501 2.85 -5.44 1.66
N PHE A 502 3.33 -4.43 2.39
CA PHE A 502 4.53 -4.54 3.21
C PHE A 502 4.20 -5.06 4.62
N ASP A 503 5.04 -5.94 5.14
CA ASP A 503 4.95 -6.46 6.50
C ASP A 503 5.64 -5.55 7.54
N CYS A 504 5.73 -6.01 8.79
CA CYS A 504 6.39 -5.28 9.89
C CYS A 504 7.88 -5.62 10.03
N GLY A 505 8.49 -6.27 9.03
CA GLY A 505 9.83 -6.81 9.12
C GLY A 505 9.90 -8.14 9.87
N LYS A 506 11.09 -8.70 9.95
CA LYS A 506 11.38 -10.01 10.57
C LYS A 506 12.66 -9.93 11.36
N LYS A 507 12.82 -10.76 12.37
CA LYS A 507 14.10 -10.97 13.04
C LYS A 507 14.72 -12.27 12.55
N ARG A 508 16.00 -12.21 12.18
CA ARG A 508 16.78 -13.40 11.79
C ARG A 508 17.51 -13.93 13.01
N TRP A 509 17.31 -15.22 13.27
CA TRP A 509 17.86 -15.96 14.39
C TRP A 509 18.80 -17.03 13.89
N VAL A 510 19.93 -17.21 14.58
CA VAL A 510 20.94 -18.21 14.23
C VAL A 510 21.30 -19.03 15.46
N TYR A 511 21.27 -20.34 15.29
CA TYR A 511 21.80 -21.31 16.22
C TYR A 511 23.06 -21.97 15.59
N LYS A 512 24.20 -21.93 16.27
CA LYS A 512 25.42 -22.58 15.84
C LYS A 512 25.72 -23.72 16.79
N LEU A 513 25.97 -24.92 16.25
CA LEU A 513 26.46 -26.01 17.03
C LEU A 513 27.93 -25.71 17.39
N ILE A 514 28.24 -25.61 18.68
CA ILE A 514 29.61 -25.40 19.13
C ILE A 514 30.32 -26.74 18.96
N ASP A 515 31.31 -26.82 18.08
CA ASP A 515 32.22 -27.97 18.00
C ASP A 515 32.98 -28.07 19.32
N THR A 516 32.57 -29.02 20.17
CA THR A 516 33.28 -29.34 21.43
C THR A 516 34.55 -30.15 21.17
N THR A 517 34.98 -30.33 19.92
CA THR A 517 36.15 -31.16 19.56
C THR A 517 37.50 -30.45 19.70
N HIS A 518 37.55 -29.18 20.18
CA HIS A 518 38.80 -28.44 20.39
C HIS A 518 39.08 -28.07 21.87
N GLN A 519 38.56 -28.82 22.83
CA GLN A 519 39.01 -28.75 24.22
C GLN A 519 39.43 -30.14 24.69
N ASN A 520 40.60 -30.60 24.24
CA ASN A 520 41.45 -31.56 24.93
C ASN A 520 42.89 -31.23 24.60
#